data_8f49c0d3fb12c8145848bf27c1ccab82
#
_entry.id   8f49c0d3fb12c8145848bf27c1ccab82
#
_cell.length_a   1.000
_cell.length_b   1.000
_cell.length_c   1.000
_cell.angle_alpha   90.00
_cell.angle_beta   90.00
_cell.angle_gamma   90.00
#
_symmetry.space_group_name_H-M   'P 1'
#
loop_
_entity.id
_entity.type
_entity.pdbx_description
1 polymer ?
#
loop_
_entity_poly.entity_id
_entity_poly.type
_entity_poly.pdbx_seq_one_letter_code
_entity_poly.pdbx_strand_id
1 'polypeptide(L)' 'MTKSTAMTWLHFAYLNDPKQWRLRAAEARIQVEKVTDPEAKRIMLEIADGYEELARRAEKGLVWDERAAT' A
#
# COMPACT_ATOMS: atom_id res chain seq x y z
N MET A 1 1.36 18.73 21.03
CA MET A 1 1.74 17.33 20.85
C MET A 1 2.59 17.17 19.64
N THR A 2 3.87 17.05 19.87
CA THR A 2 4.84 16.96 18.78
C THR A 2 4.81 15.63 18.04
N LYS A 3 4.31 14.60 18.70
CA LYS A 3 4.27 13.25 18.10
C LYS A 3 3.43 13.17 16.85
N SER A 4 2.30 13.87 16.81
CA SER A 4 1.43 13.77 15.63
C SER A 4 2.06 14.38 14.38
N THR A 5 2.83 15.45 14.51
CA THR A 5 3.51 16.06 13.39
C THR A 5 4.58 15.14 12.83
N ALA A 6 5.37 14.52 13.70
CA ALA A 6 6.41 13.58 13.28
C ALA A 6 5.81 12.36 12.59
N MET A 7 4.70 11.86 13.14
CA MET A 7 4.01 10.72 12.57
C MET A 7 3.47 11.03 11.17
N THR A 8 2.96 12.24 10.96
CA THR A 8 2.45 12.66 9.66
C THR A 8 3.57 12.65 8.61
N TRP A 9 4.75 13.15 8.98
CA TRP A 9 5.88 13.17 8.06
C TRP A 9 6.32 11.78 7.67
N LEU A 10 6.42 10.87 8.64
CA LEU A 10 6.77 9.48 8.38
C LEU A 10 5.74 8.81 7.49
N HIS A 11 4.48 9.17 7.65
CA HIS A 11 3.41 8.62 6.84
C HIS A 11 3.56 8.99 5.36
N PHE A 12 3.95 10.22 5.08
CA PHE A 12 4.22 10.64 3.70
C PHE A 12 5.35 9.82 3.08
N ALA A 13 6.44 9.65 3.81
CA ALA A 13 7.57 8.87 3.32
C ALA A 13 7.14 7.43 3.03
N TYR A 14 6.33 6.87 3.92
CA TYR A 14 5.82 5.52 3.76
C TYR A 14 4.96 5.36 2.51
N LEU A 15 4.06 6.31 2.28
CA LEU A 15 3.14 6.26 1.13
C LEU A 15 3.88 6.28 -0.21
N ASN A 16 5.05 6.89 -0.25
CA ASN A 16 5.83 6.99 -1.49
C ASN A 16 6.94 5.96 -1.59
N ASP A 17 6.95 4.97 -0.71
CA ASP A 17 7.95 3.91 -0.74
C ASP A 17 7.38 2.67 -1.43
N PRO A 18 7.78 2.41 -2.69
CA PRO A 18 7.24 1.26 -3.41
C PRO A 18 7.56 -0.07 -2.76
N LYS A 19 8.67 -0.16 -2.02
CA LYS A 19 9.03 -1.40 -1.33
C LYS A 19 7.99 -1.78 -0.29
N GLN A 20 7.44 -0.79 0.40
CA GLN A 20 6.41 -1.03 1.40
C GLN A 20 5.13 -1.57 0.78
N TRP A 21 4.73 -1.01 -0.36
CA TRP A 21 3.55 -1.48 -1.06
C TRP A 21 3.73 -2.90 -1.59
N ARG A 22 4.92 -3.22 -2.11
CA ARG A 22 5.22 -4.57 -2.59
C ARG A 22 5.23 -5.58 -1.45
N LEU A 23 5.76 -5.17 -0.30
CA LEU A 23 5.75 -6.03 0.88
C LEU A 23 4.32 -6.33 1.31
N ARG A 24 3.46 -5.32 1.31
CA ARG A 24 2.05 -5.51 1.64
C ARG A 24 1.37 -6.46 0.66
N ALA A 25 1.67 -6.35 -0.62
CA ALA A 25 1.12 -7.26 -1.63
C ALA A 25 1.58 -8.69 -1.37
N ALA A 26 2.86 -8.88 -1.07
CA ALA A 26 3.39 -10.21 -0.78
C ALA A 26 2.74 -10.82 0.46
N GLU A 27 2.59 -10.02 1.52
CA GLU A 27 1.92 -10.48 2.73
C GLU A 27 0.48 -10.89 2.46
N ALA A 28 -0.23 -10.11 1.65
CA ALA A 28 -1.61 -10.44 1.30
C ALA A 28 -1.69 -11.77 0.55
N ARG A 29 -0.75 -12.02 -0.36
CA ARG A 29 -0.72 -13.27 -1.11
C ARG A 29 -0.42 -14.48 -0.22
N ILE A 30 0.44 -14.30 0.77
CA ILE A 30 0.72 -15.35 1.75
C ILE A 30 -0.54 -15.65 2.56
N GLN A 31 -1.27 -14.62 2.98
CA GLN A 31 -2.50 -14.81 3.74
C GLN A 31 -3.58 -15.52 2.91
N VAL A 32 -3.65 -15.22 1.62
CA VAL A 32 -4.62 -15.87 0.72
C VAL A 32 -4.49 -17.37 0.73
N GLU A 33 -3.27 -17.89 0.84
CA GLU A 33 -3.05 -19.33 0.86
C GLU A 33 -3.72 -20.03 2.03
N LYS A 34 -3.97 -19.29 3.11
CA LYS A 34 -4.62 -19.83 4.31
C LYS A 34 -6.12 -19.73 4.28
N VAL A 35 -6.67 -19.02 3.30
CA VAL A 35 -8.11 -18.79 3.19
C VAL A 35 -8.70 -19.89 2.32
N THR A 36 -9.79 -20.50 2.79
CA THR A 36 -10.44 -21.57 2.06
C THR A 36 -11.64 -21.09 1.25
N ASP A 37 -12.27 -19.99 1.66
CA ASP A 37 -13.43 -19.47 0.97
C ASP A 37 -13.03 -18.81 -0.35
N PRO A 38 -13.60 -19.27 -1.50
CA PRO A 38 -13.23 -18.71 -2.81
C PRO A 38 -13.53 -17.24 -2.95
N GLU A 39 -14.61 -16.76 -2.38
CA GLU A 39 -14.98 -15.36 -2.48
C GLU A 39 -13.99 -14.48 -1.70
N ALA A 40 -13.62 -14.93 -0.51
CA ALA A 40 -12.64 -14.22 0.30
C ALA A 40 -11.28 -14.20 -0.41
N LYS A 41 -10.89 -15.32 -1.03
CA LYS A 41 -9.66 -15.38 -1.80
C LYS A 41 -9.64 -14.36 -2.92
N ARG A 42 -10.73 -14.28 -3.66
CA ARG A 42 -10.84 -13.33 -4.76
C ARG A 42 -10.64 -11.89 -4.29
N ILE A 43 -11.33 -11.54 -3.20
CA ILE A 43 -11.23 -10.20 -2.63
C ILE A 43 -9.81 -9.89 -2.17
N MET A 44 -9.18 -10.84 -1.50
CA MET A 44 -7.81 -10.65 -1.02
C MET A 44 -6.81 -10.52 -2.15
N LEU A 45 -7.01 -11.25 -3.24
CA LEU A 45 -6.16 -11.11 -4.43
C LEU A 45 -6.32 -9.76 -5.09
N GLU A 46 -7.53 -9.23 -5.12
CA GLU A 46 -7.78 -7.88 -5.62
C GLU A 46 -7.06 -6.83 -4.76
N ILE A 47 -7.05 -7.03 -3.45
CA ILE A 47 -6.34 -6.15 -2.53
C ILE A 47 -4.84 -6.21 -2.81
N ALA A 48 -4.29 -7.41 -2.99
CA ALA A 48 -2.87 -7.57 -3.31
C ALA A 48 -2.51 -6.86 -4.61
N ASP A 49 -3.35 -6.99 -5.63
CA ASP A 49 -3.14 -6.30 -6.90
C ASP A 49 -3.19 -4.78 -6.72
N GLY A 50 -4.07 -4.31 -5.84
CA GLY A 50 -4.16 -2.89 -5.51
C GLY A 50 -2.87 -2.38 -4.88
N TYR A 51 -2.27 -3.15 -3.98
CA TYR A 51 -1.00 -2.78 -3.39
C TYR A 51 0.12 -2.71 -4.42
N GLU A 52 0.13 -3.63 -5.38
CA GLU A 52 1.13 -3.59 -6.45
C GLU A 52 0.94 -2.38 -7.36
N GLU A 53 -0.31 -2.01 -7.62
CA GLU A 53 -0.58 -0.80 -8.37
C GLU A 53 -0.07 0.44 -7.63
N LEU A 54 -0.28 0.48 -6.32
CA LEU A 54 0.25 1.55 -5.48
C LEU A 54 1.78 1.59 -5.53
N ALA A 55 2.42 0.43 -5.57
CA ALA A 55 3.87 0.36 -5.70
C ALA A 55 4.34 0.99 -7.01
N ARG A 56 3.67 0.67 -8.10
CA ARG A 56 4.00 1.24 -9.41
C ARG A 56 3.83 2.76 -9.41
N ARG A 57 2.75 3.24 -8.80
CA ARG A 57 2.50 4.68 -8.69
C ARG A 57 3.53 5.37 -7.82
N ALA A 58 3.93 4.72 -6.71
CA ALA A 58 4.95 5.26 -5.83
C ALA A 58 6.30 5.39 -6.54
N GLU A 59 6.64 4.42 -7.41
CA GLU A 59 7.85 4.50 -8.21
C GLU A 59 7.85 5.71 -9.13
N LYS A 60 6.69 6.10 -9.60
CA LYS A 60 6.54 7.27 -10.47
C LYS A 60 6.26 8.55 -9.68
N GLY A 61 6.17 8.47 -8.35
CA GLY A 61 5.83 9.62 -7.53
C GLY A 61 4.37 10.04 -7.63
N LEU A 62 3.49 9.12 -8.00
CA LEU A 62 2.09 9.44 -8.25
C LEU A 62 1.14 9.13 -7.10
N VAL A 63 1.60 8.43 -6.06
CA VAL A 63 0.73 8.09 -4.92
C VAL A 63 0.40 9.33 -4.12
N TRP A 64 1.39 10.21 -3.97
CA TRP A 64 1.19 11.48 -3.32
C TRP A 64 1.86 12.56 -4.14
N ASP A 65 1.09 13.55 -4.56
CA ASP A 65 1.58 14.69 -5.32
C ASP A 65 1.09 15.95 -4.64
N GLU A 66 2.01 16.73 -4.10
CA GLU A 66 1.68 17.99 -3.44
C GLU A 66 0.97 18.96 -4.38
N ARG A 67 1.31 18.91 -5.64
CA ARG A 67 0.67 19.75 -6.64
C ARG A 67 -0.79 19.39 -6.83
N ALA A 68 -1.11 18.12 -6.72
CA ALA A 68 -2.50 17.68 -6.83
C ALA A 68 -3.31 18.07 -5.59
N ALA A 69 -2.63 18.21 -4.46
CA ALA A 69 -3.29 18.59 -3.21
C ALA A 69 -3.62 20.07 -3.12
N THR A 70 -2.97 20.87 -3.91
CA THR A 70 -3.23 22.31 -3.97
C THR A 70 -4.15 22.65 -5.14
#